data_72c26758b17989701108de40bc29d20d
#
_entry.id   72c26758b17989701108de40bc29d20d
#
_cell.length_a   1.000
_cell.length_b   1.000
_cell.length_c   1.000
_cell.angle_alpha   90.00
_cell.angle_beta   90.00
_cell.angle_gamma   90.00
#
_symmetry.space_group_name_H-M   'P 1'
#
loop_
_entity.id
_entity.type
_entity.pdbx_description
1 polymer ?
#
loop_
_entity_poly.entity_id
_entity_poly.type
_entity_poly.pdbx_seq_one_letter_code
_entity_poly.pdbx_strand_id
1 'polypeptide(L)'
;MKGIILAGGAGTRLYPLTLVTSKQLLPIYDKPMIYYPLSTLMLAGIKDILIISTPEDTPRFEALLGDGSQFGIDLSYKVQPSPDGLAQAFLLGEEFIGGEPCAMVLGDNIFYGNGFGSLLRSAVKDAENGEATVFGYYVEDPERFGVVEFDENGKAKSIEEKPAEPKSNYAVTGLYFYPAGVSEMAKKVKPSARGELEITTLNDMYLRDEKLRVKLLGRGFAWLDTGTMESLVEAADFVRMLEKRQGIMISAPEEIAFVNKWIDREQLTESAARYGKSQYGKHLKSVAEGKVRY
;
A
#
# COMPACT_ATOMS: atom_id res chain seq x y z
N MET A 1 -11.09 -11.15 3.71
CA MET A 1 -10.74 -9.73 3.40
C MET A 1 -10.02 -9.68 2.07
N LYS A 2 -10.39 -8.76 1.22
CA LYS A 2 -9.77 -8.48 -0.08
C LYS A 2 -8.76 -7.34 0.02
N GLY A 3 -7.78 -7.30 -0.89
CA GLY A 3 -6.80 -6.22 -0.99
C GLY A 3 -6.86 -5.52 -2.34
N ILE A 4 -6.63 -4.22 -2.37
CA ILE A 4 -6.50 -3.43 -3.60
C ILE A 4 -5.15 -2.71 -3.56
N ILE A 5 -4.39 -2.80 -4.66
CA ILE A 5 -3.26 -1.91 -4.91
C ILE A 5 -3.69 -0.96 -6.02
N LEU A 6 -3.78 0.32 -5.69
CA LEU A 6 -4.07 1.34 -6.69
C LEU A 6 -2.77 1.87 -7.30
N ALA A 7 -2.47 1.39 -8.49
CA ALA A 7 -1.25 1.65 -9.25
C ALA A 7 -1.53 2.44 -10.54
N GLY A 8 -2.51 3.33 -10.49
CA GLY A 8 -2.89 4.22 -11.58
C GLY A 8 -2.15 5.56 -11.56
N GLY A 9 -2.54 6.43 -12.49
CA GLY A 9 -2.03 7.79 -12.61
C GLY A 9 -0.84 7.92 -13.56
N ALA A 10 -0.76 9.07 -14.25
CA ALA A 10 0.23 9.31 -15.30
C ALA A 10 1.66 9.58 -14.82
N GLY A 11 1.88 9.74 -13.50
CA GLY A 11 3.22 9.96 -12.94
C GLY A 11 3.95 11.19 -13.47
N THR A 12 3.26 12.23 -13.90
CA THR A 12 3.82 13.40 -14.64
C THR A 12 4.91 14.13 -13.86
N ARG A 13 4.86 14.12 -12.53
CA ARG A 13 5.90 14.71 -11.68
C ARG A 13 7.25 13.99 -11.76
N LEU A 14 7.27 12.78 -12.33
CA LEU A 14 8.48 11.98 -12.54
C LEU A 14 8.91 11.94 -14.02
N TYR A 15 8.39 12.81 -14.88
CA TYR A 15 8.88 12.92 -16.25
C TYR A 15 10.35 13.35 -16.27
N PRO A 16 11.19 12.77 -17.19
CA PRO A 16 10.85 11.83 -18.25
C PRO A 16 10.80 10.34 -17.87
N LEU A 17 11.06 9.93 -16.62
CA LEU A 17 11.15 8.51 -16.23
C LEU A 17 9.87 7.73 -16.51
N THR A 18 8.72 8.38 -16.38
CA THR A 18 7.40 7.75 -16.51
C THR A 18 6.73 7.98 -17.88
N LEU A 19 7.48 8.42 -18.91
CA LEU A 19 6.95 8.58 -20.27
C LEU A 19 6.55 7.27 -20.93
N VAL A 20 7.20 6.16 -20.56
CA VAL A 20 7.03 4.84 -21.18
C VAL A 20 6.77 3.72 -20.17
N THR A 21 6.59 4.05 -18.90
CA THR A 21 6.36 3.06 -17.84
C THR A 21 5.63 3.67 -16.67
N SER A 22 4.86 2.84 -15.97
CA SER A 22 4.24 3.22 -14.70
C SER A 22 5.31 3.60 -13.66
N LYS A 23 4.98 4.58 -12.82
CA LYS A 23 5.80 4.94 -11.67
C LYS A 23 6.09 3.74 -10.77
N GLN A 24 5.10 2.90 -10.55
CA GLN A 24 5.19 1.75 -9.66
C GLN A 24 6.05 0.60 -10.21
N LEU A 25 6.48 0.68 -11.47
CA LEU A 25 7.46 -0.22 -12.08
C LEU A 25 8.90 0.32 -12.00
N LEU A 26 9.09 1.59 -11.60
CA LEU A 26 10.42 2.14 -11.35
C LEU A 26 11.09 1.41 -10.18
N PRO A 27 12.42 1.24 -10.24
CA PRO A 27 13.14 0.59 -9.15
C PRO A 27 13.22 1.47 -7.90
N ILE A 28 12.99 0.86 -6.76
CA ILE A 28 13.37 1.39 -5.44
C ILE A 28 14.47 0.48 -4.93
N TYR A 29 15.71 0.92 -5.11
CA TYR A 29 16.96 0.20 -4.83
C TYR A 29 17.09 -1.12 -5.62
N ASP A 30 16.60 -2.24 -5.11
CA ASP A 30 16.88 -3.59 -5.62
C ASP A 30 15.69 -4.29 -6.28
N LYS A 31 14.49 -3.68 -6.20
CA LYS A 31 13.23 -4.25 -6.73
C LYS A 31 12.28 -3.17 -7.25
N PRO A 32 11.29 -3.51 -8.10
CA PRO A 32 10.25 -2.59 -8.53
C PRO A 32 9.43 -2.08 -7.35
N MET A 33 9.02 -0.82 -7.41
CA MET A 33 8.24 -0.14 -6.35
C MET A 33 6.99 -0.93 -5.93
N ILE A 34 6.29 -1.57 -6.86
CA ILE A 34 5.05 -2.33 -6.60
C ILE A 34 5.24 -3.47 -5.58
N TYR A 35 6.47 -3.97 -5.38
CA TYR A 35 6.76 -5.03 -4.41
C TYR A 35 6.52 -4.56 -2.96
N TYR A 36 6.67 -3.27 -2.67
CA TYR A 36 6.48 -2.71 -1.32
C TYR A 36 5.01 -2.69 -0.91
N PRO A 37 4.06 -2.10 -1.68
CA PRO A 37 2.65 -2.17 -1.34
C PRO A 37 2.09 -3.61 -1.40
N LEU A 38 2.58 -4.45 -2.31
CA LEU A 38 2.23 -5.88 -2.34
C LEU A 38 2.62 -6.55 -1.01
N SER A 39 3.86 -6.36 -0.57
CA SER A 39 4.35 -6.86 0.71
C SER A 39 3.55 -6.35 1.90
N THR A 40 3.10 -5.09 1.86
CA THR A 40 2.27 -4.50 2.92
C THR A 40 0.95 -5.25 3.09
N LEU A 41 0.24 -5.57 2.00
CA LEU A 41 -0.98 -6.36 2.05
C LEU A 41 -0.71 -7.81 2.49
N MET A 42 0.39 -8.41 2.02
CA MET A 42 0.79 -9.76 2.44
C MET A 42 1.15 -9.84 3.93
N LEU A 43 1.79 -8.81 4.50
CA LEU A 43 2.07 -8.70 5.95
C LEU A 43 0.78 -8.56 6.77
N ALA A 44 -0.27 -7.98 6.21
CA ALA A 44 -1.59 -7.95 6.80
C ALA A 44 -2.30 -9.32 6.79
N GLY A 45 -1.76 -10.30 6.05
CA GLY A 45 -2.34 -11.62 5.87
C GLY A 45 -3.34 -11.72 4.70
N ILE A 46 -3.35 -10.73 3.81
CA ILE A 46 -4.27 -10.66 2.67
C ILE A 46 -3.67 -11.42 1.50
N LYS A 47 -4.45 -12.33 0.91
CA LYS A 47 -4.04 -13.20 -0.21
C LYS A 47 -4.72 -12.85 -1.53
N ASP A 48 -5.99 -12.47 -1.49
CA ASP A 48 -6.73 -12.07 -2.68
C ASP A 48 -6.49 -10.57 -2.94
N ILE A 49 -5.76 -10.23 -3.99
CA ILE A 49 -5.31 -8.86 -4.26
C ILE A 49 -5.65 -8.45 -5.69
N LEU A 50 -6.32 -7.31 -5.83
CA LEU A 50 -6.61 -6.67 -7.10
C LEU A 50 -5.63 -5.52 -7.35
N ILE A 51 -4.95 -5.54 -8.48
CA ILE A 51 -4.12 -4.43 -8.96
C ILE A 51 -4.94 -3.61 -9.96
N ILE A 52 -5.17 -2.34 -9.63
CA ILE A 52 -5.88 -1.40 -10.50
C ILE A 52 -4.85 -0.45 -11.12
N SER A 53 -4.77 -0.42 -12.45
CA SER A 53 -3.78 0.39 -13.17
C SER A 53 -4.34 0.95 -14.47
N THR A 54 -3.52 1.73 -15.19
CA THR A 54 -3.88 2.30 -16.50
C THR A 54 -4.00 1.20 -17.57
N PRO A 55 -4.69 1.46 -18.69
CA PRO A 55 -4.74 0.51 -19.81
C PRO A 55 -3.35 0.12 -20.33
N GLU A 56 -2.41 1.06 -20.36
CA GLU A 56 -1.06 0.87 -20.89
C GLU A 56 -0.18 0.05 -19.97
N ASP A 57 -0.37 0.18 -18.65
CA ASP A 57 0.53 -0.42 -17.66
C ASP A 57 0.00 -1.74 -17.08
N THR A 58 -1.31 -1.99 -17.12
CA THR A 58 -1.89 -3.25 -16.63
C THR A 58 -1.19 -4.49 -17.21
N PRO A 59 -0.92 -4.60 -18.55
CA PRO A 59 -0.21 -5.75 -19.10
C PRO A 59 1.22 -5.91 -18.57
N ARG A 60 1.87 -4.83 -18.17
CA ARG A 60 3.22 -4.86 -17.61
C ARG A 60 3.22 -5.39 -16.19
N PHE A 61 2.21 -5.05 -15.38
CA PHE A 61 2.02 -5.63 -14.06
C PHE A 61 1.70 -7.12 -14.14
N GLU A 62 0.85 -7.53 -15.08
CA GLU A 62 0.56 -8.94 -15.36
C GLU A 62 1.82 -9.72 -15.78
N ALA A 63 2.65 -9.13 -16.64
CA ALA A 63 3.91 -9.75 -17.07
C ALA A 63 4.94 -9.87 -15.92
N LEU A 64 4.96 -8.91 -14.97
CA LEU A 64 5.87 -8.90 -13.83
C LEU A 64 5.44 -9.86 -12.73
N LEU A 65 4.15 -9.84 -12.36
CA LEU A 65 3.63 -10.45 -11.14
C LEU A 65 2.82 -11.73 -11.40
N GLY A 66 2.43 -12.00 -12.67
CA GLY A 66 1.64 -13.17 -13.04
C GLY A 66 0.31 -13.24 -12.30
N ASP A 67 -0.11 -14.45 -11.97
CA ASP A 67 -1.32 -14.73 -11.19
C ASP A 67 -1.10 -14.70 -9.67
N GLY A 68 0.14 -14.46 -9.21
CA GLY A 68 0.50 -14.44 -7.79
C GLY A 68 0.86 -15.79 -7.19
N SER A 69 0.75 -16.89 -7.93
CA SER A 69 1.01 -18.25 -7.43
C SER A 69 2.41 -18.43 -6.86
N GLN A 70 3.42 -17.74 -7.43
CA GLN A 70 4.80 -17.73 -6.92
C GLN A 70 4.94 -17.10 -5.53
N PHE A 71 3.96 -16.31 -5.10
CA PHE A 71 3.88 -15.71 -3.76
C PHE A 71 2.82 -16.40 -2.88
N GLY A 72 2.17 -17.47 -3.37
CA GLY A 72 1.09 -18.16 -2.67
C GLY A 72 -0.14 -17.28 -2.41
N ILE A 73 -0.41 -16.34 -3.31
CA ILE A 73 -1.55 -15.41 -3.32
C ILE A 73 -2.27 -15.48 -4.66
N ASP A 74 -3.44 -14.87 -4.75
CA ASP A 74 -4.24 -14.74 -5.96
C ASP A 74 -4.24 -13.28 -6.42
N LEU A 75 -3.65 -12.99 -7.58
CA LEU A 75 -3.62 -11.65 -8.18
C LEU A 75 -4.66 -11.55 -9.29
N SER A 76 -5.42 -10.48 -9.24
CA SER A 76 -6.35 -10.06 -10.30
C SER A 76 -5.97 -8.65 -10.77
N TYR A 77 -6.41 -8.28 -11.97
CA TYR A 77 -6.07 -7.01 -12.58
C TYR A 77 -7.30 -6.31 -13.11
N LYS A 78 -7.36 -4.99 -12.95
CA LYS A 78 -8.44 -4.15 -13.46
C LYS A 78 -7.90 -2.87 -14.06
N VAL A 79 -8.43 -2.50 -15.20
CA VAL A 79 -8.08 -1.24 -15.85
C VAL A 79 -8.86 -0.09 -15.23
N GLN A 80 -8.15 0.99 -14.85
CA GLN A 80 -8.70 2.29 -14.52
C GLN A 80 -8.64 3.18 -15.76
N PRO A 81 -9.76 3.48 -16.42
CA PRO A 81 -9.76 4.23 -17.68
C PRO A 81 -9.41 5.71 -17.50
N SER A 82 -9.72 6.29 -16.33
CA SER A 82 -9.43 7.67 -15.96
C SER A 82 -9.17 7.78 -14.46
N PRO A 83 -8.25 8.67 -14.01
CA PRO A 83 -7.91 8.82 -12.60
C PRO A 83 -8.90 9.76 -11.87
N ASP A 84 -10.13 9.29 -11.65
CA ASP A 84 -11.23 10.10 -11.11
C ASP A 84 -11.23 10.17 -9.56
N GLY A 85 -10.10 9.90 -8.93
CA GLY A 85 -9.90 9.93 -7.48
C GLY A 85 -9.72 8.55 -6.84
N LEU A 86 -9.22 8.54 -5.59
CA LEU A 86 -8.82 7.29 -4.93
C LEU A 86 -10.04 6.41 -4.56
N ALA A 87 -11.19 7.01 -4.22
CA ALA A 87 -12.39 6.26 -3.86
C ALA A 87 -12.99 5.51 -5.06
N GLN A 88 -12.65 5.88 -6.31
CA GLN A 88 -13.04 5.15 -7.52
C GLN A 88 -12.57 3.69 -7.50
N ALA A 89 -11.46 3.40 -6.82
CA ALA A 89 -10.93 2.04 -6.72
C ALA A 89 -11.95 1.03 -6.17
N PHE A 90 -12.79 1.46 -5.22
CA PHE A 90 -13.83 0.61 -4.64
C PHE A 90 -15.05 0.40 -5.57
N LEU A 91 -15.27 1.31 -6.51
CA LEU A 91 -16.30 1.16 -7.55
C LEU A 91 -15.81 0.21 -8.64
N LEU A 92 -14.57 0.38 -9.10
CA LEU A 92 -13.95 -0.50 -10.08
C LEU A 92 -13.76 -1.93 -9.55
N GLY A 93 -13.43 -2.05 -8.27
CA GLY A 93 -13.21 -3.31 -7.58
C GLY A 93 -14.46 -3.94 -6.96
N GLU A 94 -15.67 -3.39 -7.15
CA GLU A 94 -16.89 -3.83 -6.45
C GLU A 94 -17.17 -5.34 -6.60
N GLU A 95 -17.07 -5.87 -7.82
CA GLU A 95 -17.25 -7.29 -8.09
C GLU A 95 -16.19 -8.15 -7.38
N PHE A 96 -14.93 -7.74 -7.41
CA PHE A 96 -13.81 -8.41 -6.73
C PHE A 96 -13.97 -8.37 -5.21
N ILE A 97 -14.38 -7.24 -4.64
CA ILE A 97 -14.61 -7.08 -3.20
C ILE A 97 -15.74 -7.99 -2.73
N GLY A 98 -16.80 -8.14 -3.53
CA GLY A 98 -17.91 -9.09 -3.25
C GLY A 98 -18.60 -8.86 -1.92
N GLY A 99 -18.59 -7.61 -1.40
CA GLY A 99 -19.19 -7.26 -0.12
C GLY A 99 -18.34 -7.60 1.10
N GLU A 100 -17.12 -8.14 0.93
CA GLU A 100 -16.19 -8.41 2.02
C GLU A 100 -15.51 -7.13 2.55
N PRO A 101 -14.89 -7.16 3.75
CA PRO A 101 -13.94 -6.13 4.16
C PRO A 101 -12.79 -6.01 3.14
N CYS A 102 -12.32 -4.78 2.92
CA CYS A 102 -11.30 -4.50 1.91
C CYS A 102 -10.22 -3.56 2.44
N ALA A 103 -8.95 -3.93 2.22
CA ALA A 103 -7.82 -3.02 2.39
C ALA A 103 -7.42 -2.41 1.05
N MET A 104 -6.99 -1.15 1.05
CA MET A 104 -6.37 -0.51 -0.11
C MET A 104 -5.05 0.11 0.28
N VAL A 105 -4.06 -0.07 -0.59
CA VAL A 105 -2.77 0.61 -0.48
C VAL A 105 -2.45 1.32 -1.80
N LEU A 106 -1.89 2.52 -1.71
CA LEU A 106 -1.40 3.23 -2.88
C LEU A 106 -0.09 2.61 -3.36
N GLY A 107 0.00 2.39 -4.66
CA GLY A 107 1.10 1.67 -5.31
C GLY A 107 2.48 2.33 -5.20
N ASP A 108 2.52 3.59 -4.74
CA ASP A 108 3.72 4.40 -4.57
C ASP A 108 4.08 4.67 -3.11
N ASN A 109 3.39 4.00 -2.17
CA ASN A 109 3.65 4.15 -0.74
C ASN A 109 4.49 2.99 -0.21
N ILE A 110 5.56 3.34 0.51
CA ILE A 110 6.47 2.41 1.16
C ILE A 110 6.34 2.58 2.66
N PHE A 111 6.18 1.46 3.36
CA PHE A 111 6.08 1.43 4.82
C PHE A 111 7.19 0.54 5.39
N TYR A 112 7.81 1.01 6.45
CA TYR A 112 8.77 0.23 7.23
C TYR A 112 8.65 0.57 8.72
N GLY A 113 8.72 -0.44 9.58
CA GLY A 113 8.72 -0.22 11.03
C GLY A 113 8.63 -1.52 11.81
N ASN A 114 9.19 -1.50 13.01
CA ASN A 114 9.10 -2.64 13.90
C ASN A 114 7.65 -2.85 14.37
N GLY A 115 7.20 -4.12 14.32
CA GLY A 115 5.82 -4.46 14.70
C GLY A 115 4.75 -4.10 13.67
N PHE A 116 5.14 -3.64 12.46
CA PHE A 116 4.19 -3.23 11.43
C PHE A 116 3.17 -4.31 11.08
N GLY A 117 3.59 -5.57 10.90
CA GLY A 117 2.67 -6.68 10.64
C GLY A 117 1.60 -6.87 11.74
N SER A 118 1.94 -6.64 13.01
CA SER A 118 0.97 -6.71 14.11
C SER A 118 -0.03 -5.56 14.05
N LEU A 119 0.44 -4.36 13.70
CA LEU A 119 -0.41 -3.18 13.52
C LEU A 119 -1.39 -3.38 12.37
N LEU A 120 -0.93 -3.94 11.23
CA LEU A 120 -1.77 -4.29 10.08
C LEU A 120 -2.84 -5.31 10.44
N ARG A 121 -2.48 -6.41 11.12
CA ARG A 121 -3.45 -7.42 11.58
C ARG A 121 -4.47 -6.84 12.58
N SER A 122 -4.10 -5.83 13.35
CA SER A 122 -5.05 -5.09 14.19
C SER A 122 -6.05 -4.30 13.35
N ALA A 123 -5.63 -3.69 12.23
CA ALA A 123 -6.53 -2.98 11.31
C ALA A 123 -7.45 -3.95 10.55
N VAL A 124 -6.97 -5.16 10.23
CA VAL A 124 -7.82 -6.23 9.67
C VAL A 124 -8.96 -6.56 10.65
N LYS A 125 -8.65 -6.72 11.94
CA LYS A 125 -9.66 -7.00 12.98
C LYS A 125 -10.67 -5.85 13.15
N ASP A 126 -10.20 -4.59 13.09
CA ASP A 126 -11.11 -3.44 13.14
C ASP A 126 -12.11 -3.51 11.96
N ALA A 127 -11.63 -3.79 10.75
CA ALA A 127 -12.48 -3.90 9.56
C ALA A 127 -13.47 -5.08 9.66
N GLU A 128 -13.05 -6.22 10.20
CA GLU A 128 -13.93 -7.37 10.47
C GLU A 128 -15.01 -7.03 11.52
N ASN A 129 -14.71 -6.10 12.43
CA ASN A 129 -15.65 -5.61 13.45
C ASN A 129 -16.52 -4.44 12.99
N GLY A 130 -16.46 -4.06 11.70
CA GLY A 130 -17.31 -3.01 11.13
C GLY A 130 -16.73 -1.60 11.25
N GLU A 131 -15.44 -1.45 11.55
CA GLU A 131 -14.75 -0.18 11.68
C GLU A 131 -13.72 0.03 10.57
N ALA A 132 -13.65 1.24 10.02
CA ALA A 132 -12.58 1.62 9.10
C ALA A 132 -11.32 2.01 9.88
N THR A 133 -10.15 1.75 9.30
CA THR A 133 -8.86 2.17 9.87
C THR A 133 -8.03 2.90 8.83
N VAL A 134 -7.50 4.06 9.23
CA VAL A 134 -6.47 4.82 8.51
C VAL A 134 -5.24 4.99 9.39
N PHE A 135 -4.09 5.32 8.77
CA PHE A 135 -2.83 5.50 9.49
C PHE A 135 -2.38 6.95 9.40
N GLY A 136 -2.16 7.56 10.56
CA GLY A 136 -1.64 8.92 10.70
C GLY A 136 -0.12 8.91 10.86
N TYR A 137 0.58 9.75 10.12
CA TYR A 137 2.03 9.93 10.20
C TYR A 137 2.37 11.41 10.35
N TYR A 138 3.29 11.74 11.27
CA TYR A 138 3.71 13.11 11.50
C TYR A 138 4.61 13.60 10.36
N VAL A 139 4.25 14.72 9.73
CA VAL A 139 4.99 15.36 8.63
C VAL A 139 5.19 16.84 8.91
N GLU A 140 6.16 17.46 8.22
CA GLU A 140 6.42 18.90 8.33
C GLU A 140 5.58 19.73 7.34
N ASP A 141 5.07 19.11 6.26
CA ASP A 141 4.31 19.71 5.17
C ASP A 141 2.91 19.08 5.02
N PRO A 142 2.06 19.12 6.08
CA PRO A 142 0.77 18.42 6.12
C PRO A 142 -0.23 18.88 5.06
N GLU A 143 -0.13 20.11 4.55
CA GLU A 143 -1.02 20.69 3.52
C GLU A 143 -1.01 19.92 2.19
N ARG A 144 -0.08 19.01 2.00
CA ARG A 144 -0.01 18.15 0.79
C ARG A 144 -0.92 16.93 0.85
N PHE A 145 -1.45 16.61 2.02
CA PHE A 145 -2.12 15.34 2.33
C PHE A 145 -3.52 15.56 2.93
N GLY A 146 -4.25 14.48 3.10
CA GLY A 146 -5.38 14.48 4.04
C GLY A 146 -4.84 14.62 5.46
N VAL A 147 -5.41 15.53 6.27
CA VAL A 147 -4.93 15.84 7.61
C VAL A 147 -5.98 15.49 8.64
N VAL A 148 -5.58 14.79 9.71
CA VAL A 148 -6.45 14.45 10.84
C VAL A 148 -6.29 15.46 11.96
N GLU A 149 -7.41 16.02 12.45
CA GLU A 149 -7.48 16.76 13.72
C GLU A 149 -7.86 15.80 14.85
N PHE A 150 -7.20 15.91 15.99
CA PHE A 150 -7.51 15.13 17.20
C PHE A 150 -8.10 16.00 18.29
N ASP A 151 -8.94 15.41 19.12
CA ASP A 151 -9.40 16.01 20.37
C ASP A 151 -8.36 15.84 21.51
N GLU A 152 -8.67 16.36 22.69
CA GLU A 152 -7.81 16.28 23.87
C GLU A 152 -7.55 14.83 24.35
N ASN A 153 -8.40 13.89 23.96
CA ASN A 153 -8.29 12.46 24.29
C ASN A 153 -7.57 11.66 23.20
N GLY A 154 -7.11 12.32 22.12
CA GLY A 154 -6.48 11.67 20.97
C GLY A 154 -7.46 10.96 20.03
N LYS A 155 -8.77 11.24 20.13
CA LYS A 155 -9.78 10.74 19.17
C LYS A 155 -9.81 11.66 17.95
N ALA A 156 -9.90 11.08 16.75
CA ALA A 156 -10.06 11.86 15.53
C ALA A 156 -11.37 12.66 15.56
N LYS A 157 -11.28 13.97 15.31
CA LYS A 157 -12.37 14.94 15.35
C LYS A 157 -12.79 15.39 13.96
N SER A 158 -11.83 15.60 13.08
CA SER A 158 -12.05 15.95 11.68
C SER A 158 -10.95 15.39 10.80
N ILE A 159 -11.25 15.26 9.52
CA ILE A 159 -10.29 14.90 8.48
C ILE A 159 -10.54 15.81 7.29
N GLU A 160 -9.48 16.45 6.76
CA GLU A 160 -9.58 17.43 5.69
C GLU A 160 -8.56 17.17 4.60
N GLU A 161 -9.00 17.20 3.33
CA GLU A 161 -8.12 16.97 2.17
C GLU A 161 -7.35 18.25 1.82
N LYS A 162 -6.04 18.19 1.89
CA LYS A 162 -5.12 19.26 1.51
C LYS A 162 -5.53 20.63 2.01
N PRO A 163 -5.71 20.79 3.33
CA PRO A 163 -6.17 22.04 3.91
C PRO A 163 -5.14 23.16 3.69
N ALA A 164 -5.60 24.36 3.39
CA ALA A 164 -4.72 25.54 3.28
C ALA A 164 -4.12 25.91 4.64
N GLU A 165 -4.86 25.65 5.72
CA GLU A 165 -4.43 25.83 7.12
C GLU A 165 -4.62 24.52 7.89
N PRO A 166 -3.58 23.65 7.91
CA PRO A 166 -3.66 22.37 8.57
C PRO A 166 -3.88 22.50 10.09
N LYS A 167 -4.82 21.74 10.63
CA LYS A 167 -5.13 21.73 12.07
C LYS A 167 -4.20 20.82 12.88
N SER A 168 -3.40 20.04 12.23
CA SER A 168 -2.36 19.20 12.83
C SER A 168 -1.26 18.85 11.81
N ASN A 169 -0.19 18.22 12.27
CA ASN A 169 0.87 17.68 11.40
C ASN A 169 0.67 16.19 11.07
N TYR A 170 -0.48 15.59 11.36
CA TYR A 170 -0.72 14.19 11.11
C TYR A 170 -1.39 13.99 9.73
N ALA A 171 -0.57 13.61 8.76
CA ALA A 171 -1.03 13.22 7.45
C ALA A 171 -1.63 11.81 7.46
N VAL A 172 -2.70 11.59 6.71
CA VAL A 172 -3.24 10.26 6.42
C VAL A 172 -2.38 9.64 5.34
N THR A 173 -1.81 8.47 5.63
CA THR A 173 -0.98 7.73 4.67
C THR A 173 -1.84 7.04 3.62
N GLY A 174 -1.21 6.55 2.55
CA GLY A 174 -1.90 5.82 1.48
C GLY A 174 -2.19 4.35 1.81
N LEU A 175 -2.67 4.07 3.03
CA LEU A 175 -3.04 2.73 3.48
C LEU A 175 -4.35 2.78 4.27
N TYR A 176 -5.33 2.02 3.81
CA TYR A 176 -6.70 2.09 4.28
C TYR A 176 -7.27 0.69 4.50
N PHE A 177 -8.03 0.50 5.56
CA PHE A 177 -8.80 -0.72 5.83
C PHE A 177 -10.26 -0.35 6.05
N TYR A 178 -11.16 -0.99 5.33
CA TYR A 178 -12.58 -0.71 5.40
C TYR A 178 -13.38 -1.98 5.71
N PRO A 179 -14.47 -1.86 6.48
CA PRO A 179 -15.37 -2.96 6.71
C PRO A 179 -16.15 -3.33 5.44
N ALA A 180 -16.92 -4.40 5.54
CA ALA A 180 -17.88 -4.80 4.52
C ALA A 180 -18.79 -3.63 4.09
N GLY A 181 -19.09 -3.54 2.78
CA GLY A 181 -19.95 -2.49 2.25
C GLY A 181 -19.24 -1.21 1.82
N VAL A 182 -17.90 -1.18 1.75
CA VAL A 182 -17.13 0.00 1.33
C VAL A 182 -17.51 0.49 -0.07
N SER A 183 -17.84 -0.40 -1.01
CA SER A 183 -18.27 -0.01 -2.37
C SER A 183 -19.60 0.77 -2.33
N GLU A 184 -20.54 0.38 -1.48
CA GLU A 184 -21.80 1.10 -1.31
C GLU A 184 -21.60 2.48 -0.66
N MET A 185 -20.63 2.62 0.24
CA MET A 185 -20.24 3.90 0.79
C MET A 185 -19.54 4.77 -0.27
N ALA A 186 -18.67 4.21 -1.08
CA ALA A 186 -17.98 4.91 -2.15
C ALA A 186 -18.93 5.46 -3.23
N LYS A 187 -20.03 4.77 -3.53
CA LYS A 187 -21.11 5.26 -4.44
C LYS A 187 -21.74 6.58 -3.98
N LYS A 188 -21.67 6.89 -2.69
CA LYS A 188 -22.24 8.12 -2.11
C LYS A 188 -21.26 9.30 -2.14
N VAL A 189 -19.98 9.03 -2.42
CA VAL A 189 -18.94 10.07 -2.54
C VAL A 189 -19.23 10.90 -3.78
N LYS A 190 -19.31 12.21 -3.63
CA LYS A 190 -19.48 13.16 -4.74
C LYS A 190 -18.12 13.71 -5.15
N PRO A 191 -17.92 13.99 -6.45
CA PRO A 191 -16.70 14.66 -6.90
C PRO A 191 -16.45 15.97 -6.14
N SER A 192 -15.21 16.17 -5.74
CA SER A 192 -14.76 17.42 -5.12
C SER A 192 -14.69 18.57 -6.14
N ALA A 193 -14.30 19.76 -5.67
CA ALA A 193 -14.03 20.90 -6.55
C ALA A 193 -12.92 20.61 -7.60
N ARG A 194 -12.08 19.57 -7.35
CA ARG A 194 -11.07 19.08 -8.29
C ARG A 194 -11.62 18.06 -9.30
N GLY A 195 -12.90 17.68 -9.19
CA GLY A 195 -13.52 16.63 -9.99
C GLY A 195 -13.20 15.20 -9.54
N GLU A 196 -12.55 15.03 -8.38
CA GLU A 196 -12.08 13.73 -7.87
C GLU A 196 -13.01 13.13 -6.81
N LEU A 197 -13.20 11.82 -6.83
CA LEU A 197 -13.82 11.04 -5.75
C LEU A 197 -12.79 10.86 -4.63
N GLU A 198 -12.80 11.81 -3.69
CA GLU A 198 -11.78 11.89 -2.65
C GLU A 198 -11.92 10.78 -1.63
N ILE A 199 -10.80 10.13 -1.31
CA ILE A 199 -10.74 9.13 -0.22
C ILE A 199 -11.00 9.78 1.14
N THR A 200 -10.60 11.04 1.30
CA THR A 200 -10.84 11.80 2.53
C THR A 200 -12.32 12.00 2.78
N THR A 201 -13.13 12.19 1.73
CA THR A 201 -14.61 12.25 1.85
C THR A 201 -15.16 10.90 2.34
N LEU A 202 -14.67 9.79 1.80
CA LEU A 202 -15.07 8.45 2.27
C LEU A 202 -14.69 8.23 3.73
N ASN A 203 -13.48 8.62 4.14
CA ASN A 203 -13.02 8.54 5.51
C ASN A 203 -13.87 9.42 6.46
N ASP A 204 -14.23 10.63 6.04
CA ASP A 204 -15.10 11.54 6.82
C ASP A 204 -16.50 10.94 7.03
N MET A 205 -17.04 10.20 6.04
CA MET A 205 -18.31 9.50 6.23
C MET A 205 -18.22 8.46 7.36
N TYR A 206 -17.14 7.65 7.40
CA TYR A 206 -16.91 6.71 8.51
C TYR A 206 -16.63 7.43 9.83
N LEU A 207 -15.98 8.59 9.80
CA LEU A 207 -15.74 9.39 10.99
C LEU A 207 -17.05 9.91 11.59
N ARG A 208 -17.96 10.44 10.77
CA ARG A 208 -19.29 10.91 11.21
C ARG A 208 -20.17 9.79 11.77
N ASP A 209 -20.01 8.58 11.24
CA ASP A 209 -20.70 7.38 11.74
C ASP A 209 -20.00 6.79 12.99
N GLU A 210 -18.98 7.47 13.54
CA GLU A 210 -18.14 7.01 14.67
C GLU A 210 -17.44 5.67 14.45
N LYS A 211 -17.21 5.32 13.18
CA LYS A 211 -16.63 4.05 12.72
C LYS A 211 -15.24 4.21 12.10
N LEU A 212 -14.56 5.34 12.29
CA LEU A 212 -13.19 5.54 11.84
C LEU A 212 -12.21 5.43 12.99
N ARG A 213 -11.23 4.53 12.84
CA ARG A 213 -10.06 4.43 13.71
C ARG A 213 -8.85 5.08 13.03
N VAL A 214 -8.09 5.86 13.78
CA VAL A 214 -6.80 6.39 13.32
C VAL A 214 -5.69 5.75 14.15
N LYS A 215 -4.82 4.98 13.50
CA LYS A 215 -3.64 4.39 14.15
C LYS A 215 -2.41 5.22 13.78
N LEU A 216 -1.68 5.69 14.79
CA LEU A 216 -0.50 6.51 14.57
C LEU A 216 0.73 5.64 14.31
N LEU A 217 1.42 5.92 13.22
CA LEU A 217 2.75 5.42 12.93
C LEU A 217 3.75 6.30 13.71
N GLY A 218 4.14 5.83 14.89
CA GLY A 218 5.00 6.57 15.81
C GLY A 218 6.49 6.49 15.44
N ARG A 219 7.36 6.82 16.41
CA ARG A 219 8.81 6.73 16.23
C ARG A 219 9.24 5.32 15.88
N GLY A 220 10.18 5.21 14.93
CA GLY A 220 10.65 3.92 14.41
C GLY A 220 9.86 3.40 13.22
N PHE A 221 8.82 4.12 12.77
CA PHE A 221 8.19 3.91 11.47
C PHE A 221 8.75 4.90 10.45
N ALA A 222 8.84 4.45 9.21
CA ALA A 222 9.01 5.28 8.04
C ALA A 222 7.84 5.06 7.08
N TRP A 223 7.27 6.16 6.61
CA TRP A 223 6.35 6.22 5.50
C TRP A 223 6.96 7.11 4.42
N LEU A 224 7.08 6.59 3.22
CA LEU A 224 7.70 7.26 2.08
C LEU A 224 6.66 7.32 0.95
N ASP A 225 6.28 8.55 0.60
CA ASP A 225 5.47 8.85 -0.60
C ASP A 225 6.42 9.20 -1.75
N THR A 226 6.56 8.31 -2.72
CA THR A 226 7.52 8.43 -3.82
C THR A 226 6.99 9.27 -4.98
N GLY A 227 6.30 10.37 -4.66
CA GLY A 227 5.60 11.21 -5.63
C GLY A 227 6.46 12.21 -6.40
N THR A 228 7.72 12.45 -6.01
CA THR A 228 8.67 13.39 -6.63
C THR A 228 10.01 12.73 -6.93
N MET A 229 10.89 13.38 -7.72
CA MET A 229 12.24 12.87 -7.99
C MET A 229 13.05 12.71 -6.70
N GLU A 230 13.01 13.72 -5.84
CA GLU A 230 13.71 13.72 -4.55
C GLU A 230 13.22 12.57 -3.67
N SER A 231 11.90 12.45 -3.48
CA SER A 231 11.35 11.38 -2.63
C SER A 231 11.59 9.98 -3.20
N LEU A 232 11.69 9.83 -4.53
CA LEU A 232 12.07 8.56 -5.17
C LEU A 232 13.51 8.16 -4.82
N VAL A 233 14.45 9.12 -4.86
CA VAL A 233 15.86 8.89 -4.50
C VAL A 233 16.00 8.63 -3.01
N GLU A 234 15.35 9.44 -2.16
CA GLU A 234 15.35 9.26 -0.71
C GLU A 234 14.81 7.89 -0.29
N ALA A 235 13.74 7.41 -0.94
CA ALA A 235 13.20 6.08 -0.68
C ALA A 235 14.21 4.97 -1.05
N ALA A 236 14.88 5.10 -2.20
CA ALA A 236 15.90 4.13 -2.61
C ALA A 236 17.11 4.13 -1.65
N ASP A 237 17.56 5.30 -1.22
CA ASP A 237 18.66 5.43 -0.25
C ASP A 237 18.28 4.90 1.14
N PHE A 238 17.06 5.17 1.59
CA PHE A 238 16.54 4.64 2.85
C PHE A 238 16.55 3.11 2.86
N VAL A 239 15.95 2.49 1.83
CA VAL A 239 15.91 1.03 1.69
C VAL A 239 17.33 0.46 1.64
N ARG A 240 18.20 1.01 0.78
CA ARG A 240 19.60 0.59 0.63
C ARG A 240 20.35 0.64 1.96
N MET A 241 20.20 1.74 2.69
CA MET A 241 20.88 1.93 3.97
C MET A 241 20.43 0.90 5.00
N LEU A 242 19.13 0.68 5.15
CA LEU A 242 18.58 -0.26 6.11
C LEU A 242 18.96 -1.70 5.78
N GLU A 243 18.74 -2.14 4.55
CA GLU A 243 19.08 -3.51 4.13
C GLU A 243 20.57 -3.80 4.33
N LYS A 244 21.43 -2.84 3.96
CA LYS A 244 22.89 -2.97 4.14
C LYS A 244 23.30 -3.02 5.61
N ARG A 245 22.63 -2.27 6.49
CA ARG A 245 22.97 -2.19 7.92
C ARG A 245 22.44 -3.36 8.72
N GLN A 246 21.22 -3.81 8.41
CA GLN A 246 20.55 -4.86 9.16
C GLN A 246 20.83 -6.26 8.58
N GLY A 247 21.28 -6.35 7.33
CA GLY A 247 21.51 -7.62 6.64
C GLY A 247 20.21 -8.37 6.31
N ILE A 248 19.09 -7.68 6.28
CA ILE A 248 17.76 -8.18 5.90
C ILE A 248 17.31 -7.53 4.61
N MET A 249 16.26 -8.06 4.01
CA MET A 249 15.59 -7.46 2.85
C MET A 249 14.25 -6.87 3.27
N ILE A 250 13.94 -5.68 2.79
CA ILE A 250 12.66 -5.02 3.04
C ILE A 250 11.70 -5.43 1.94
N SER A 251 10.48 -5.86 2.30
CA SER A 251 9.41 -6.11 1.35
C SER A 251 9.79 -7.12 0.24
N ALA A 252 10.20 -8.33 0.66
CA ALA A 252 10.40 -9.47 -0.22
C ALA A 252 9.14 -10.36 -0.19
N PRO A 253 8.25 -10.29 -1.21
CA PRO A 253 6.99 -11.05 -1.21
C PRO A 253 7.17 -12.55 -1.00
N GLU A 254 8.17 -13.16 -1.64
CA GLU A 254 8.45 -14.60 -1.51
C GLU A 254 8.85 -15.01 -0.09
N GLU A 255 9.64 -14.16 0.57
CA GLU A 255 10.03 -14.40 1.95
C GLU A 255 8.82 -14.27 2.89
N ILE A 256 7.98 -13.25 2.71
CA ILE A 256 6.74 -13.06 3.47
C ILE A 256 5.81 -14.27 3.26
N ALA A 257 5.67 -14.73 2.04
CA ALA A 257 4.89 -15.92 1.69
C ALA A 257 5.42 -17.18 2.41
N PHE A 258 6.74 -17.37 2.42
CA PHE A 258 7.37 -18.50 3.08
C PHE A 258 7.20 -18.45 4.62
N VAL A 259 7.40 -17.28 5.23
CA VAL A 259 7.20 -17.09 6.68
C VAL A 259 5.74 -17.33 7.07
N ASN A 260 4.79 -16.90 6.24
CA ASN A 260 3.36 -17.14 6.42
C ASN A 260 2.94 -18.57 6.05
N LYS A 261 3.86 -19.43 5.57
CA LYS A 261 3.58 -20.81 5.11
C LYS A 261 2.59 -20.87 3.95
N TRP A 262 2.59 -19.87 3.09
CA TRP A 262 1.79 -19.83 1.86
C TRP A 262 2.50 -20.52 0.70
N ILE A 263 3.83 -20.53 0.75
CA ILE A 263 4.69 -21.32 -0.12
C ILE A 263 5.61 -22.19 0.74
N ASP A 264 6.09 -23.28 0.17
CA ASP A 264 7.04 -24.18 0.83
C ASP A 264 8.52 -23.81 0.48
N ARG A 265 9.45 -24.61 1.03
CA ARG A 265 10.89 -24.39 0.80
C ARG A 265 11.30 -24.64 -0.66
N GLU A 266 10.67 -25.60 -1.34
CA GLU A 266 10.96 -25.94 -2.72
C GLU A 266 10.59 -24.75 -3.63
N GLN A 267 9.38 -24.22 -3.49
CA GLN A 267 8.91 -23.03 -4.20
C GLN A 267 9.78 -21.79 -3.94
N LEU A 268 10.21 -21.56 -2.68
CA LEU A 268 11.13 -20.47 -2.35
C LEU A 268 12.51 -20.66 -3.02
N THR A 269 12.99 -21.90 -3.10
CA THR A 269 14.27 -22.25 -3.75
C THR A 269 14.19 -22.03 -5.25
N GLU A 270 13.07 -22.38 -5.88
CA GLU A 270 12.81 -22.10 -7.30
C GLU A 270 12.79 -20.60 -7.58
N SER A 271 12.09 -19.83 -6.72
CA SER A 271 12.07 -18.35 -6.82
C SER A 271 13.49 -17.77 -6.69
N ALA A 272 14.29 -18.26 -5.75
CA ALA A 272 15.69 -17.85 -5.60
C ALA A 272 16.51 -18.16 -6.86
N ALA A 273 16.32 -19.34 -7.48
CA ALA A 273 16.99 -19.73 -8.71
C ALA A 273 16.58 -18.85 -9.91
N ARG A 274 15.31 -18.45 -10.00
CA ARG A 274 14.79 -17.53 -11.03
C ARG A 274 15.52 -16.18 -11.00
N TYR A 275 15.84 -15.65 -9.81
CA TYR A 275 16.56 -14.38 -9.66
C TYR A 275 18.08 -14.54 -9.76
N GLY A 276 18.59 -15.76 -9.82
CA GLY A 276 19.98 -16.10 -10.17
C GLY A 276 21.00 -15.48 -9.20
N LYS A 277 21.99 -14.76 -9.77
CA LYS A 277 23.12 -14.19 -9.02
C LYS A 277 22.82 -12.83 -8.37
N SER A 278 21.59 -12.30 -8.51
CA SER A 278 21.22 -11.04 -7.89
C SER A 278 21.31 -11.10 -6.36
N GLN A 279 21.39 -9.95 -5.70
CA GLN A 279 21.35 -9.92 -4.24
C GLN A 279 20.01 -10.43 -3.71
N TYR A 280 18.92 -10.12 -4.41
CA TYR A 280 17.58 -10.61 -4.11
C TYR A 280 17.52 -12.15 -4.12
N GLY A 281 17.98 -12.79 -5.20
CA GLY A 281 18.03 -14.26 -5.28
C GLY A 281 18.93 -14.91 -4.23
N LYS A 282 20.08 -14.31 -3.91
CA LYS A 282 20.96 -14.78 -2.82
C LYS A 282 20.30 -14.71 -1.46
N HIS A 283 19.54 -13.63 -1.21
CA HIS A 283 18.79 -13.47 0.03
C HIS A 283 17.73 -14.57 0.17
N LEU A 284 16.87 -14.75 -0.83
CA LEU A 284 15.84 -15.81 -0.81
C LEU A 284 16.44 -17.21 -0.60
N LYS A 285 17.59 -17.48 -1.23
CA LYS A 285 18.34 -18.73 -0.99
C LYS A 285 18.77 -18.86 0.48
N SER A 286 19.28 -17.79 1.09
CA SER A 286 19.68 -17.78 2.49
C SER A 286 18.50 -18.00 3.43
N VAL A 287 17.31 -17.44 3.09
CA VAL A 287 16.06 -17.70 3.82
C VAL A 287 15.66 -19.17 3.70
N ALA A 288 15.66 -19.75 2.49
CA ALA A 288 15.33 -21.16 2.27
C ALA A 288 16.28 -22.11 3.01
N GLU A 289 17.55 -21.75 3.14
CA GLU A 289 18.57 -22.49 3.89
C GLU A 289 18.49 -22.28 5.42
N GLY A 290 17.57 -21.43 5.92
CA GLY A 290 17.42 -21.12 7.34
C GLY A 290 18.57 -20.31 7.95
N LYS A 291 19.31 -19.56 7.12
CA LYS A 291 20.45 -18.73 7.54
C LYS A 291 20.02 -17.33 8.00
N VAL A 292 18.84 -16.87 7.59
CA VAL A 292 18.25 -15.59 8.04
C VAL A 292 17.37 -15.90 9.25
N ARG A 293 17.58 -15.16 10.34
CA ARG A 293 16.79 -15.22 11.57
C ARG A 293 16.30 -13.82 11.92
N TYR A 294 15.04 -13.73 12.32
CA TYR A 294 14.36 -12.49 12.74
C TYR A 294 14.16 -12.44 14.24
#